data_ee6749718514800efeb9bbc746163c2c
#
_entry.id   ee6749718514800efeb9bbc746163c2c
#
_cell.length_a   1.000
_cell.length_b   1.000
_cell.length_c   1.000
_cell.angle_alpha   90.00
_cell.angle_beta   90.00
_cell.angle_gamma   90.00
#
_symmetry.space_group_name_H-M   'P 1'
#
loop_
_entity.id
_entity.type
_entity.pdbx_description
1 polymer ?
#
loop_
_entity_poly.entity_id
_entity_poly.type
_entity_poly.pdbx_seq_one_letter_code
_entity_poly.pdbx_strand_id
1 'polypeptide(L)'
;MGKRQKQEARAAFWFLAPSVAGIGILVLFPFLETVRRSFYNDPGTRFLGLENYRSVLRNAAFQLAAVNTGKLMLFSIPMLLAISLILALMVQPMGRRGQLFRTSFLFPLAIPVASVSLLWQVVFADGGLANGLLNALGAEPISFMGSTAAFWVLIFTFLWKNSGYHMVLWLSGMDGISPALYEAASLDGANGWQKLVYITLPNLLPTLGMLWVVGLINTFKVFREAWLVAGSYPHESMYLVQHLFQNWFSALDIGRLSAGAVMMAAALLGGIALVQGVMNRRADR
;
A
#
# COMPACT_ATOMS: atom_id res chain seq x y z
N MET A 1 -17.66 -28.38 29.21
CA MET A 1 -17.20 -28.75 27.84
C MET A 1 -17.30 -30.28 27.68
N GLY A 2 -18.16 -30.75 26.76
CA GLY A 2 -18.36 -32.18 26.51
C GLY A 2 -17.14 -32.85 25.89
N LYS A 3 -17.01 -34.19 26.01
CA LYS A 3 -15.89 -34.97 25.43
C LYS A 3 -15.69 -34.69 23.94
N ARG A 4 -16.76 -34.46 23.18
CA ARG A 4 -16.74 -34.15 21.75
C ARG A 4 -16.09 -32.79 21.44
N GLN A 5 -16.42 -31.75 22.21
CA GLN A 5 -15.78 -30.42 22.07
C GLN A 5 -14.27 -30.45 22.36
N LYS A 6 -13.83 -31.30 23.32
CA LYS A 6 -12.39 -31.47 23.60
C LYS A 6 -11.66 -32.20 22.46
N GLN A 7 -12.28 -33.14 21.79
CA GLN A 7 -11.72 -33.83 20.63
C GLN A 7 -11.64 -32.91 19.41
N GLU A 8 -12.68 -32.13 19.16
CA GLU A 8 -12.70 -31.12 18.07
C GLU A 8 -11.66 -30.03 18.29
N ALA A 9 -11.56 -29.51 19.52
CA ALA A 9 -10.50 -28.53 19.87
C ALA A 9 -9.09 -29.08 19.73
N ARG A 10 -8.87 -30.37 20.09
CA ARG A 10 -7.57 -31.03 19.92
C ARG A 10 -7.24 -31.28 18.45
N ALA A 11 -8.18 -31.67 17.63
CA ALA A 11 -8.02 -31.82 16.20
C ALA A 11 -7.71 -30.46 15.55
N ALA A 12 -8.47 -29.40 15.88
CA ALA A 12 -8.24 -28.04 15.41
C ALA A 12 -6.83 -27.53 15.79
N PHE A 13 -6.38 -27.81 17.03
CA PHE A 13 -5.03 -27.44 17.46
C PHE A 13 -3.94 -28.08 16.60
N TRP A 14 -4.03 -29.38 16.33
CA TRP A 14 -3.03 -30.07 15.50
C TRP A 14 -3.06 -29.62 14.04
N PHE A 15 -4.24 -29.25 13.50
CA PHE A 15 -4.36 -28.67 12.16
C PHE A 15 -3.74 -27.28 12.06
N LEU A 16 -3.90 -26.43 13.09
CA LEU A 16 -3.38 -25.09 13.12
C LEU A 16 -1.91 -25.00 13.58
N ALA A 17 -1.43 -25.99 14.34
CA ALA A 17 -0.10 -25.97 14.94
C ALA A 17 1.04 -25.71 13.94
N PRO A 18 1.11 -26.34 12.75
CA PRO A 18 2.18 -26.06 11.80
C PRO A 18 2.18 -24.60 11.31
N SER A 19 1.00 -24.04 11.03
CA SER A 19 0.86 -22.65 10.57
C SER A 19 1.21 -21.66 11.67
N VAL A 20 0.73 -21.89 12.90
CA VAL A 20 1.03 -21.05 14.06
C VAL A 20 2.52 -21.13 14.42
N ALA A 21 3.11 -22.33 14.40
CA ALA A 21 4.55 -22.50 14.62
C ALA A 21 5.37 -21.78 13.52
N GLY A 22 4.98 -21.91 12.27
CA GLY A 22 5.63 -21.19 11.16
C GLY A 22 5.59 -19.66 11.35
N ILE A 23 4.45 -19.10 11.69
CA ILE A 23 4.31 -17.67 11.98
C ILE A 23 5.14 -17.29 13.21
N GLY A 24 5.11 -18.11 14.27
CA GLY A 24 5.88 -17.87 15.49
C GLY A 24 7.39 -17.81 15.23
N ILE A 25 7.92 -18.78 14.50
CA ILE A 25 9.36 -18.90 14.23
C ILE A 25 9.84 -17.92 13.16
N LEU A 26 9.08 -17.77 12.06
CA LEU A 26 9.55 -17.02 10.89
C LEU A 26 9.15 -15.54 10.90
N VAL A 27 8.14 -15.16 11.68
CA VAL A 27 7.65 -13.77 11.74
C VAL A 27 7.80 -13.19 13.13
N LEU A 28 7.21 -13.82 14.16
CA LEU A 28 7.21 -13.24 15.51
C LEU A 28 8.61 -13.23 16.14
N PHE A 29 9.36 -14.31 16.03
CA PHE A 29 10.71 -14.38 16.62
C PHE A 29 11.66 -13.34 16.00
N PRO A 30 11.81 -13.20 14.67
CA PRO A 30 12.63 -12.14 14.07
C PRO A 30 12.13 -10.73 14.41
N PHE A 31 10.82 -10.53 14.52
CA PHE A 31 10.26 -9.24 14.93
C PHE A 31 10.64 -8.90 16.39
N LEU A 32 10.50 -9.84 17.31
CA LEU A 32 10.90 -9.67 18.72
C LEU A 32 12.41 -9.40 18.83
N GLU A 33 13.24 -10.07 18.02
CA GLU A 33 14.67 -9.79 17.98
C GLU A 33 14.96 -8.38 17.43
N THR A 34 14.20 -7.91 16.43
CA THR A 34 14.28 -6.52 15.97
C THR A 34 13.89 -5.54 17.08
N VAL A 35 12.82 -5.82 17.83
CA VAL A 35 12.44 -5.01 18.99
C VAL A 35 13.55 -5.02 20.06
N ARG A 36 14.14 -6.18 20.35
CA ARG A 36 15.26 -6.26 21.28
C ARG A 36 16.45 -5.42 20.80
N ARG A 37 16.89 -5.60 19.55
CA ARG A 37 18.04 -4.88 18.96
C ARG A 37 17.86 -3.37 18.93
N SER A 38 16.64 -2.88 18.84
CA SER A 38 16.36 -1.43 18.86
C SER A 38 16.79 -0.73 20.15
N PHE A 39 16.99 -1.48 21.24
CA PHE A 39 17.46 -0.99 22.54
C PHE A 39 18.94 -1.24 22.80
N TYR A 40 19.66 -1.89 21.87
CA TYR A 40 21.07 -2.25 22.03
C TYR A 40 21.95 -1.55 21.01
N ASN A 41 23.27 -1.51 21.26
CA ASN A 41 24.28 -1.08 20.30
C ASN A 41 24.37 -2.07 19.11
N ASP A 42 25.10 -1.70 18.03
CA ASP A 42 25.20 -2.52 16.84
C ASP A 42 25.75 -3.93 17.03
N PRO A 43 26.77 -4.18 17.91
CA PRO A 43 27.12 -5.56 18.25
C PRO A 43 26.05 -6.29 19.08
N GLY A 44 25.06 -5.57 19.66
CA GLY A 44 24.03 -6.16 20.51
C GLY A 44 24.49 -6.52 21.91
N THR A 45 25.61 -5.97 22.37
CA THR A 45 26.25 -6.29 23.65
C THR A 45 25.89 -5.34 24.80
N ARG A 46 25.64 -4.06 24.48
CA ARG A 46 25.36 -3.00 25.44
C ARG A 46 23.95 -2.46 25.30
N PHE A 47 23.21 -2.40 26.39
CA PHE A 47 21.88 -1.79 26.42
C PHE A 47 22.00 -0.25 26.37
N LEU A 48 21.35 0.37 25.40
CA LEU A 48 21.34 1.83 25.17
C LEU A 48 20.02 2.50 25.55
N GLY A 49 19.01 1.73 25.99
CA GLY A 49 17.67 2.26 26.24
C GLY A 49 17.06 2.88 24.97
N LEU A 50 16.65 4.15 25.04
CA LEU A 50 15.99 4.87 23.92
C LEU A 50 16.96 5.67 23.02
N GLU A 51 18.26 5.48 23.13
CA GLU A 51 19.25 6.29 22.40
C GLU A 51 19.11 6.10 20.87
N ASN A 52 18.94 4.87 20.40
CA ASN A 52 18.70 4.58 18.98
C ASN A 52 17.46 5.33 18.45
N TYR A 53 16.37 5.34 19.23
CA TYR A 53 15.14 6.06 18.85
C TYR A 53 15.35 7.57 18.76
N ARG A 54 16.09 8.15 19.71
CA ARG A 54 16.45 9.58 19.69
C ARG A 54 17.34 9.90 18.51
N SER A 55 18.31 9.05 18.20
CA SER A 55 19.21 9.17 17.06
C SER A 55 18.43 9.14 15.74
N VAL A 56 17.48 8.20 15.59
CA VAL A 56 16.61 8.10 14.41
C VAL A 56 15.77 9.37 14.23
N LEU A 57 15.11 9.84 15.29
CA LEU A 57 14.25 11.04 15.23
C LEU A 57 15.01 12.33 14.90
N ARG A 58 16.29 12.43 15.32
CA ARG A 58 17.16 13.56 15.03
C ARG A 58 17.87 13.47 13.67
N ASN A 59 17.80 12.33 13.01
CA ASN A 59 18.45 12.11 11.73
C ASN A 59 17.69 12.82 10.61
N ALA A 60 18.34 13.77 9.93
CA ALA A 60 17.73 14.56 8.86
C ALA A 60 17.25 13.70 7.68
N ALA A 61 17.99 12.64 7.33
CA ALA A 61 17.58 11.72 6.27
C ALA A 61 16.33 10.94 6.65
N PHE A 62 16.17 10.58 7.94
CA PHE A 62 14.94 9.94 8.42
C PHE A 62 13.75 10.90 8.37
N GLN A 63 13.93 12.14 8.79
CA GLN A 63 12.86 13.15 8.73
C GLN A 63 12.39 13.39 7.30
N LEU A 64 13.33 13.56 6.36
CA LEU A 64 13.02 13.68 4.93
C LEU A 64 12.27 12.46 4.41
N ALA A 65 12.81 11.26 4.65
CA ALA A 65 12.25 10.01 4.19
C ALA A 65 10.84 9.75 4.78
N ALA A 66 10.64 10.04 6.07
CA ALA A 66 9.34 9.88 6.73
C ALA A 66 8.30 10.84 6.15
N VAL A 67 8.67 12.11 5.92
CA VAL A 67 7.78 13.10 5.27
C VAL A 67 7.40 12.65 3.86
N ASN A 68 8.36 12.20 3.06
CA ASN A 68 8.09 11.73 1.69
C ASN A 68 7.21 10.47 1.68
N THR A 69 7.48 9.52 2.57
CA THR A 69 6.65 8.31 2.72
C THR A 69 5.23 8.68 3.15
N GLY A 70 5.09 9.61 4.10
CA GLY A 70 3.79 10.13 4.52
C GLY A 70 3.04 10.85 3.39
N LYS A 71 3.72 11.71 2.61
CA LYS A 71 3.15 12.35 1.42
C LYS A 71 2.72 11.31 0.39
N LEU A 72 3.57 10.32 0.11
CA LEU A 72 3.24 9.25 -0.83
C LEU A 72 1.95 8.53 -0.41
N MET A 73 1.81 8.15 0.85
CA MET A 73 0.59 7.51 1.37
C MET A 73 -0.62 8.43 1.27
N LEU A 74 -0.47 9.69 1.67
CA LEU A 74 -1.54 10.68 1.71
C LEU A 74 -2.12 10.98 0.33
N PHE A 75 -1.30 11.04 -0.71
CA PHE A 75 -1.74 11.32 -2.07
C PHE A 75 -2.12 10.04 -2.82
N SER A 76 -1.28 9.00 -2.77
CA SER A 76 -1.48 7.84 -3.64
C SER A 76 -2.66 6.97 -3.19
N ILE A 77 -2.92 6.80 -1.88
CA ILE A 77 -4.02 5.94 -1.42
C ILE A 77 -5.39 6.53 -1.77
N PRO A 78 -5.72 7.79 -1.44
CA PRO A 78 -7.01 8.37 -1.85
C PRO A 78 -7.19 8.40 -3.38
N MET A 79 -6.15 8.74 -4.14
CA MET A 79 -6.20 8.72 -5.59
C MET A 79 -6.46 7.30 -6.12
N LEU A 80 -5.80 6.29 -5.57
CA LEU A 80 -6.02 4.89 -5.93
C LEU A 80 -7.46 4.46 -5.67
N LEU A 81 -7.99 4.77 -4.50
CA LEU A 81 -9.36 4.43 -4.12
C LEU A 81 -10.37 5.12 -5.04
N ALA A 82 -10.17 6.39 -5.36
CA ALA A 82 -11.06 7.15 -6.24
C ALA A 82 -11.00 6.63 -7.68
N ILE A 83 -9.80 6.49 -8.26
CA ILE A 83 -9.62 6.01 -9.63
C ILE A 83 -10.17 4.59 -9.80
N SER A 84 -9.84 3.68 -8.87
CA SER A 84 -10.31 2.30 -8.95
C SER A 84 -11.82 2.17 -8.75
N LEU A 85 -12.44 3.03 -7.93
CA LEU A 85 -13.89 3.09 -7.80
C LEU A 85 -14.55 3.58 -9.08
N ILE A 86 -14.02 4.64 -9.71
CA ILE A 86 -14.52 5.14 -11.00
C ILE A 86 -14.44 4.03 -12.05
N LEU A 87 -13.29 3.34 -12.15
CA LEU A 87 -13.13 2.21 -13.06
C LEU A 87 -14.14 1.09 -12.77
N ALA A 88 -14.39 0.77 -11.50
CA ALA A 88 -15.36 -0.25 -11.12
C ALA A 88 -16.78 0.14 -11.53
N LEU A 89 -17.19 1.40 -11.30
CA LEU A 89 -18.50 1.92 -11.71
C LEU A 89 -18.69 1.92 -13.24
N MET A 90 -17.62 2.15 -14.00
CA MET A 90 -17.65 2.07 -15.47
C MET A 90 -17.75 0.62 -15.98
N VAL A 91 -17.08 -0.32 -15.32
CA VAL A 91 -17.02 -1.73 -15.75
C VAL A 91 -18.22 -2.53 -15.27
N GLN A 92 -18.82 -2.19 -14.13
CA GLN A 92 -19.97 -2.91 -13.54
C GLN A 92 -21.13 -3.12 -14.53
N PRO A 93 -21.62 -2.10 -15.26
CA PRO A 93 -22.77 -2.25 -16.16
C PRO A 93 -22.44 -3.03 -17.45
N MET A 94 -21.16 -3.31 -17.74
CA MET A 94 -20.74 -3.96 -19.00
C MET A 94 -20.99 -5.47 -19.04
N GLY A 95 -21.38 -6.10 -17.91
CA GLY A 95 -21.66 -7.51 -17.82
C GLY A 95 -20.50 -8.39 -18.31
N ARG A 96 -20.76 -9.32 -19.24
CA ARG A 96 -19.70 -10.20 -19.80
C ARG A 96 -18.59 -9.47 -20.53
N ARG A 97 -18.87 -8.32 -21.19
CA ARG A 97 -17.84 -7.50 -21.85
C ARG A 97 -16.89 -6.87 -20.84
N GLY A 98 -17.35 -6.57 -19.64
CA GLY A 98 -16.54 -6.08 -18.54
C GLY A 98 -15.41 -7.04 -18.11
N GLN A 99 -15.53 -8.33 -18.42
CA GLN A 99 -14.51 -9.32 -18.08
C GLN A 99 -13.17 -9.07 -18.80
N LEU A 100 -13.22 -8.64 -20.06
CA LEU A 100 -12.01 -8.26 -20.81
C LEU A 100 -11.31 -7.06 -20.15
N PHE A 101 -12.09 -6.04 -19.77
CA PHE A 101 -11.53 -4.88 -19.06
C PHE A 101 -10.92 -5.27 -17.70
N ARG A 102 -11.61 -6.12 -16.90
CA ARG A 102 -11.08 -6.62 -15.63
C ARG A 102 -9.71 -7.29 -15.83
N THR A 103 -9.58 -8.16 -16.82
CA THR A 103 -8.32 -8.84 -17.14
C THR A 103 -7.24 -7.87 -17.61
N SER A 104 -7.58 -6.93 -18.51
CA SER A 104 -6.63 -5.94 -19.02
C SER A 104 -6.09 -5.02 -17.93
N PHE A 105 -6.94 -4.56 -17.02
CA PHE A 105 -6.51 -3.72 -15.91
C PHE A 105 -5.71 -4.47 -14.84
N LEU A 106 -5.81 -5.81 -14.76
CA LEU A 106 -4.96 -6.62 -13.88
C LEU A 106 -3.56 -6.88 -14.45
N PHE A 107 -3.38 -6.69 -15.76
CA PHE A 107 -2.11 -7.00 -16.44
C PHE A 107 -0.89 -6.28 -15.83
N PRO A 108 -0.94 -4.96 -15.48
CA PRO A 108 0.20 -4.28 -14.89
C PRO A 108 0.71 -4.91 -13.59
N LEU A 109 -0.17 -5.53 -12.80
CA LEU A 109 0.21 -6.21 -11.55
C LEU A 109 1.04 -7.47 -11.81
N ALA A 110 0.81 -8.15 -12.93
CA ALA A 110 1.53 -9.35 -13.32
C ALA A 110 2.95 -9.08 -13.87
N ILE A 111 3.25 -7.82 -14.26
CA ILE A 111 4.55 -7.47 -14.80
C ILE A 111 5.62 -7.49 -13.70
N PRO A 112 6.74 -8.22 -13.88
CA PRO A 112 7.85 -8.22 -12.93
C PRO A 112 8.39 -6.80 -12.67
N VAL A 113 8.77 -6.53 -11.42
CA VAL A 113 9.25 -5.20 -10.99
C VAL A 113 10.46 -4.73 -11.83
N ALA A 114 11.39 -5.64 -12.14
CA ALA A 114 12.55 -5.31 -12.95
C ALA A 114 12.16 -4.83 -14.37
N SER A 115 11.16 -5.47 -14.99
CA SER A 115 10.68 -5.05 -16.32
C SER A 115 10.00 -3.68 -16.27
N VAL A 116 9.24 -3.39 -15.23
CA VAL A 116 8.65 -2.06 -15.01
C VAL A 116 9.75 -1.02 -14.85
N SER A 117 10.80 -1.31 -14.08
CA SER A 117 11.91 -0.38 -13.85
C SER A 117 12.67 -0.07 -15.13
N LEU A 118 12.93 -1.08 -15.97
CA LEU A 118 13.54 -0.87 -17.30
C LEU A 118 12.64 -0.04 -18.21
N LEU A 119 11.32 -0.29 -18.19
CA LEU A 119 10.37 0.52 -18.95
C LEU A 119 10.45 2.00 -18.52
N TRP A 120 10.48 2.27 -17.23
CA TRP A 120 10.54 3.64 -16.71
C TRP A 120 11.87 4.34 -17.03
N GLN A 121 12.99 3.60 -16.99
CA GLN A 121 14.27 4.13 -17.45
C GLN A 121 14.23 4.59 -18.91
N VAL A 122 13.52 3.88 -19.78
CA VAL A 122 13.36 4.27 -21.19
C VAL A 122 12.35 5.40 -21.37
N VAL A 123 11.20 5.32 -20.67
CA VAL A 123 10.11 6.30 -20.83
C VAL A 123 10.47 7.66 -20.24
N PHE A 124 11.04 7.67 -19.02
CA PHE A 124 11.30 8.88 -18.24
C PHE A 124 12.77 9.34 -18.25
N ALA A 125 13.63 8.76 -19.10
CA ALA A 125 14.96 9.30 -19.35
C ALA A 125 14.88 10.74 -19.94
N ASP A 126 15.97 11.51 -19.78
CA ASP A 126 16.02 12.88 -20.30
C ASP A 126 15.79 12.94 -21.82
N GLY A 127 16.30 11.97 -22.58
CA GLY A 127 15.99 11.76 -24.01
C GLY A 127 14.89 10.73 -24.28
N GLY A 128 14.07 10.39 -23.28
CA GLY A 128 13.09 9.31 -23.35
C GLY A 128 11.77 9.70 -24.04
N LEU A 129 10.85 8.70 -24.10
CA LEU A 129 9.56 8.86 -24.80
C LEU A 129 8.70 10.00 -24.24
N ALA A 130 8.72 10.21 -22.91
CA ALA A 130 7.93 11.27 -22.28
C ALA A 130 8.41 12.66 -22.72
N ASN A 131 9.73 12.90 -22.75
CA ASN A 131 10.30 14.15 -23.25
C ASN A 131 10.15 14.30 -24.76
N GLY A 132 10.21 13.20 -25.53
CA GLY A 132 9.90 13.21 -26.94
C GLY A 132 8.48 13.71 -27.24
N LEU A 133 7.50 13.27 -26.43
CA LEU A 133 6.12 13.73 -26.54
C LEU A 133 5.98 15.20 -26.11
N LEU A 134 6.63 15.64 -25.03
CA LEU A 134 6.63 17.04 -24.60
C LEU A 134 7.18 17.95 -25.68
N ASN A 135 8.33 17.60 -26.29
CA ASN A 135 8.93 18.34 -27.39
C ASN A 135 7.98 18.41 -28.61
N ALA A 136 7.30 17.31 -28.96
CA ALA A 136 6.33 17.30 -30.06
C ALA A 136 5.12 18.22 -29.80
N LEU A 137 4.78 18.46 -28.51
CA LEU A 137 3.74 19.40 -28.09
C LEU A 137 4.26 20.84 -27.88
N GLY A 138 5.53 21.08 -28.14
CA GLY A 138 6.17 22.41 -27.94
C GLY A 138 6.46 22.75 -26.48
N ALA A 139 6.46 21.76 -25.57
CA ALA A 139 6.81 21.95 -24.16
C ALA A 139 8.31 21.68 -23.92
N GLU A 140 8.86 22.33 -22.88
CA GLU A 140 10.25 22.10 -22.50
C GLU A 140 10.45 20.70 -21.90
N PRO A 141 11.62 20.05 -22.12
CA PRO A 141 11.92 18.76 -21.56
C PRO A 141 12.06 18.85 -20.02
N ILE A 142 11.61 17.81 -19.34
CA ILE A 142 11.63 17.69 -17.88
C ILE A 142 12.62 16.59 -17.46
N SER A 143 13.49 16.86 -16.52
CA SER A 143 14.27 15.80 -15.86
C SER A 143 13.38 15.05 -14.87
N PHE A 144 12.68 14.04 -15.35
CA PHE A 144 11.67 13.31 -14.57
C PHE A 144 12.26 12.63 -13.33
N MET A 145 13.45 12.07 -13.42
CA MET A 145 14.10 11.37 -12.31
C MET A 145 15.05 12.25 -11.49
N GLY A 146 15.52 13.36 -12.05
CA GLY A 146 16.44 14.29 -11.42
C GLY A 146 15.77 15.50 -10.78
N SER A 147 14.46 15.56 -10.72
CA SER A 147 13.70 16.69 -10.17
C SER A 147 12.56 16.23 -9.24
N THR A 148 11.78 17.18 -8.75
CA THR A 148 10.57 16.90 -7.96
C THR A 148 9.51 16.10 -8.74
N ALA A 149 9.61 16.04 -10.07
CA ALA A 149 8.75 15.20 -10.91
C ALA A 149 8.90 13.69 -10.59
N ALA A 150 10.04 13.26 -10.05
CA ALA A 150 10.28 11.88 -9.65
C ALA A 150 9.22 11.36 -8.64
N PHE A 151 8.75 12.23 -7.75
CA PHE A 151 7.65 11.90 -6.83
C PHE A 151 6.35 11.54 -7.57
N TRP A 152 6.01 12.30 -8.62
CA TRP A 152 4.79 12.07 -9.40
C TRP A 152 4.91 10.82 -10.29
N VAL A 153 6.12 10.53 -10.80
CA VAL A 153 6.38 9.26 -11.51
C VAL A 153 6.15 8.07 -10.57
N LEU A 154 6.55 8.19 -9.30
CA LEU A 154 6.34 7.15 -8.30
C LEU A 154 4.84 6.96 -8.00
N ILE A 155 4.09 8.05 -7.82
CA ILE A 155 2.62 8.01 -7.66
C ILE A 155 1.97 7.36 -8.88
N PHE A 156 2.32 7.79 -10.08
CA PHE A 156 1.79 7.21 -11.32
C PHE A 156 2.06 5.70 -11.41
N THR A 157 3.28 5.28 -11.12
CA THR A 157 3.66 3.85 -11.08
C THR A 157 2.78 3.06 -10.11
N PHE A 158 2.59 3.61 -8.90
CA PHE A 158 1.75 3.00 -7.89
C PHE A 158 0.29 2.86 -8.34
N LEU A 159 -0.29 3.93 -8.87
CA LEU A 159 -1.66 3.95 -9.37
C LEU A 159 -1.85 2.99 -10.54
N TRP A 160 -0.97 3.05 -11.53
CA TRP A 160 -1.02 2.18 -12.71
C TRP A 160 -0.98 0.70 -12.34
N LYS A 161 -0.09 0.31 -11.42
CA LYS A 161 0.03 -1.09 -10.98
C LYS A 161 -1.15 -1.59 -10.17
N ASN A 162 -1.75 -0.75 -9.33
CA ASN A 162 -2.69 -1.20 -8.31
C ASN A 162 -4.15 -0.91 -8.66
N SER A 163 -4.45 0.00 -9.59
CA SER A 163 -5.83 0.42 -9.91
C SER A 163 -6.72 -0.73 -10.34
N GLY A 164 -6.20 -1.64 -11.18
CA GLY A 164 -6.98 -2.78 -11.66
C GLY A 164 -7.34 -3.77 -10.54
N TYR A 165 -6.40 -4.05 -9.65
CA TYR A 165 -6.66 -4.92 -8.51
C TYR A 165 -7.70 -4.33 -7.56
N HIS A 166 -7.56 -3.03 -7.23
CA HIS A 166 -8.54 -2.34 -6.40
C HIS A 166 -9.92 -2.22 -7.08
N MET A 167 -9.95 -2.02 -8.39
CA MET A 167 -11.19 -2.06 -9.18
C MET A 167 -11.92 -3.40 -9.02
N VAL A 168 -11.21 -4.52 -9.12
CA VAL A 168 -11.82 -5.86 -8.95
C VAL A 168 -12.37 -6.05 -7.54
N LEU A 169 -11.66 -5.58 -6.52
CA LEU A 169 -12.14 -5.65 -5.14
C LEU A 169 -13.37 -4.74 -4.91
N TRP A 170 -13.43 -3.55 -5.54
CA TRP A 170 -14.63 -2.72 -5.53
C TRP A 170 -15.82 -3.43 -6.16
N LEU A 171 -15.62 -4.06 -7.34
CA LEU A 171 -16.67 -4.85 -8.01
C LEU A 171 -17.18 -5.98 -7.14
N SER A 172 -16.28 -6.69 -6.45
CA SER A 172 -16.68 -7.74 -5.48
C SER A 172 -17.52 -7.18 -4.33
N GLY A 173 -17.18 -5.99 -3.82
CA GLY A 173 -17.98 -5.30 -2.81
C GLY A 173 -19.37 -4.90 -3.34
N MET A 174 -19.46 -4.43 -4.58
CA MET A 174 -20.73 -4.07 -5.23
C MET A 174 -21.61 -5.28 -5.47
N ASP A 175 -21.03 -6.42 -5.86
CA ASP A 175 -21.75 -7.68 -6.08
C ASP A 175 -22.38 -8.21 -4.78
N GLY A 176 -21.90 -7.78 -3.61
CA GLY A 176 -22.48 -8.11 -2.30
C GLY A 176 -23.70 -7.27 -1.90
N ILE A 177 -24.03 -6.20 -2.66
CA ILE A 177 -25.18 -5.34 -2.36
C ILE A 177 -26.46 -5.97 -2.94
N SER A 178 -27.50 -6.12 -2.10
CA SER A 178 -28.77 -6.74 -2.53
C SER A 178 -29.41 -5.97 -3.70
N PRO A 179 -29.75 -6.65 -4.83
CA PRO A 179 -30.47 -6.03 -5.93
C PRO A 179 -31.80 -5.38 -5.53
N ALA A 180 -32.46 -5.94 -4.51
CA ALA A 180 -33.76 -5.44 -4.01
C ALA A 180 -33.66 -3.97 -3.53
N LEU A 181 -32.50 -3.51 -3.04
CA LEU A 181 -32.30 -2.12 -2.65
C LEU A 181 -32.37 -1.18 -3.86
N TYR A 182 -31.79 -1.60 -4.98
CA TYR A 182 -31.82 -0.82 -6.21
C TYR A 182 -33.19 -0.84 -6.90
N GLU A 183 -33.91 -1.96 -6.80
CA GLU A 183 -35.27 -2.09 -7.31
C GLU A 183 -36.24 -1.20 -6.52
N ALA A 184 -36.23 -1.26 -5.19
CA ALA A 184 -37.03 -0.38 -4.35
C ALA A 184 -36.78 1.10 -4.64
N ALA A 185 -35.50 1.52 -4.69
CA ALA A 185 -35.13 2.88 -5.03
C ALA A 185 -35.58 3.29 -6.45
N SER A 186 -35.65 2.34 -7.39
CA SER A 186 -36.18 2.62 -8.74
C SER A 186 -37.67 2.89 -8.71
N LEU A 187 -38.44 2.16 -7.89
CA LEU A 187 -39.88 2.38 -7.68
C LEU A 187 -40.14 3.72 -7.03
N ASP A 188 -39.28 4.17 -6.13
CA ASP A 188 -39.32 5.50 -5.51
C ASP A 188 -38.84 6.64 -6.43
N GLY A 189 -38.47 6.34 -7.68
CA GLY A 189 -38.02 7.33 -8.68
C GLY A 189 -36.60 7.81 -8.52
N ALA A 190 -35.75 7.13 -7.74
CA ALA A 190 -34.35 7.51 -7.54
C ALA A 190 -33.53 7.38 -8.84
N ASN A 191 -32.82 8.45 -9.20
CA ASN A 191 -31.90 8.44 -10.32
C ASN A 191 -30.58 7.74 -10.00
N GLY A 192 -29.70 7.56 -11.02
CA GLY A 192 -28.42 6.83 -10.86
C GLY A 192 -27.49 7.45 -9.83
N TRP A 193 -27.44 8.79 -9.75
CA TRP A 193 -26.63 9.50 -8.76
C TRP A 193 -27.13 9.30 -7.33
N GLN A 194 -28.45 9.34 -7.12
CA GLN A 194 -29.07 9.07 -5.85
C GLN A 194 -28.79 7.63 -5.39
N LYS A 195 -28.92 6.64 -6.28
CA LYS A 195 -28.56 5.25 -5.99
C LYS A 195 -27.07 5.08 -5.64
N LEU A 196 -26.18 5.79 -6.36
CA LEU A 196 -24.75 5.78 -6.03
C LEU A 196 -24.49 6.33 -4.61
N VAL A 197 -25.03 7.51 -4.30
CA VAL A 197 -24.72 8.21 -3.05
C VAL A 197 -25.41 7.59 -1.84
N TYR A 198 -26.68 7.15 -1.98
CA TYR A 198 -27.50 6.70 -0.85
C TYR A 198 -27.53 5.18 -0.68
N ILE A 199 -27.17 4.40 -1.73
CA ILE A 199 -27.16 2.93 -1.64
C ILE A 199 -25.73 2.41 -1.81
N THR A 200 -25.09 2.68 -2.96
CA THR A 200 -23.80 2.05 -3.30
C THR A 200 -22.69 2.47 -2.35
N LEU A 201 -22.43 3.77 -2.20
CA LEU A 201 -21.32 4.26 -1.37
C LEU A 201 -21.45 3.88 0.11
N PRO A 202 -22.63 3.99 0.78
CA PRO A 202 -22.75 3.57 2.17
C PRO A 202 -22.51 2.06 2.36
N ASN A 203 -23.02 1.22 1.46
CA ASN A 203 -22.82 -0.23 1.54
C ASN A 203 -21.39 -0.66 1.20
N LEU A 204 -20.60 0.18 0.53
CA LEU A 204 -19.19 -0.05 0.23
C LEU A 204 -18.23 0.41 1.34
N LEU A 205 -18.69 1.00 2.42
CA LEU A 205 -17.83 1.44 3.52
C LEU A 205 -16.93 0.32 4.09
N PRO A 206 -17.42 -0.92 4.32
CA PRO A 206 -16.55 -2.01 4.77
C PRO A 206 -15.46 -2.35 3.74
N THR A 207 -15.83 -2.36 2.45
CA THR A 207 -14.89 -2.59 1.34
C THR A 207 -13.84 -1.47 1.26
N LEU A 208 -14.24 -0.21 1.44
CA LEU A 208 -13.35 0.94 1.49
C LEU A 208 -12.23 0.76 2.52
N GLY A 209 -12.57 0.29 3.72
CA GLY A 209 -11.56 0.07 4.76
C GLY A 209 -10.60 -1.05 4.46
N MET A 210 -11.10 -2.15 3.94
CA MET A 210 -10.26 -3.23 3.46
C MET A 210 -9.29 -2.72 2.38
N LEU A 211 -9.79 -1.99 1.39
CA LEU A 211 -9.01 -1.44 0.29
C LEU A 211 -7.98 -0.41 0.76
N TRP A 212 -8.33 0.40 1.78
CA TRP A 212 -7.40 1.34 2.37
C TRP A 212 -6.20 0.61 3.00
N VAL A 213 -6.44 -0.46 3.76
CA VAL A 213 -5.37 -1.29 4.36
C VAL A 213 -4.51 -1.95 3.28
N VAL A 214 -5.13 -2.51 2.24
CA VAL A 214 -4.42 -3.10 1.10
C VAL A 214 -3.58 -2.04 0.37
N GLY A 215 -4.12 -0.83 0.15
CA GLY A 215 -3.42 0.30 -0.43
C GLY A 215 -2.20 0.71 0.40
N LEU A 216 -2.36 0.78 1.73
CA LEU A 216 -1.28 1.07 2.66
C LEU A 216 -0.13 0.04 2.51
N ILE A 217 -0.44 -1.25 2.54
CA ILE A 217 0.56 -2.31 2.37
C ILE A 217 1.25 -2.22 1.01
N ASN A 218 0.50 -1.95 -0.06
CA ASN A 218 1.04 -1.84 -1.41
C ASN A 218 1.92 -0.59 -1.59
N THR A 219 1.68 0.50 -0.84
CA THR A 219 2.54 1.69 -0.86
C THR A 219 3.99 1.36 -0.48
N PHE A 220 4.21 0.41 0.43
CA PHE A 220 5.55 -0.06 0.76
C PHE A 220 6.21 -0.87 -0.37
N LYS A 221 5.44 -1.53 -1.21
CA LYS A 221 5.98 -2.35 -2.30
C LYS A 221 6.54 -1.51 -3.43
N VAL A 222 6.07 -0.26 -3.62
CA VAL A 222 6.54 0.64 -4.69
C VAL A 222 8.02 1.05 -4.51
N PHE A 223 8.56 0.92 -3.31
CA PHE A 223 10.00 1.11 -3.06
C PHE A 223 10.87 0.27 -4.01
N ARG A 224 10.46 -0.94 -4.35
CA ARG A 224 11.24 -1.83 -5.22
C ARG A 224 11.42 -1.25 -6.63
N GLU A 225 10.39 -0.63 -7.18
CA GLU A 225 10.46 0.07 -8.45
C GLU A 225 11.37 1.31 -8.34
N ALA A 226 11.19 2.10 -7.29
CA ALA A 226 12.01 3.28 -7.02
C ALA A 226 13.50 2.92 -6.90
N TRP A 227 13.81 1.86 -6.16
CA TRP A 227 15.18 1.38 -5.97
C TRP A 227 15.83 0.91 -7.26
N LEU A 228 15.11 0.14 -8.08
CA LEU A 228 15.65 -0.39 -9.34
C LEU A 228 15.83 0.69 -10.41
N VAL A 229 15.06 1.78 -10.35
CA VAL A 229 15.18 2.90 -11.29
C VAL A 229 16.28 3.87 -10.87
N ALA A 230 16.34 4.22 -9.59
CA ALA A 230 17.13 5.35 -9.10
C ALA A 230 18.20 4.99 -8.05
N GLY A 231 18.30 3.70 -7.67
CA GLY A 231 19.35 3.20 -6.76
C GLY A 231 19.16 3.64 -5.30
N SER A 232 20.31 3.63 -4.58
CA SER A 232 20.37 3.88 -3.13
C SER A 232 20.07 5.33 -2.73
N TYR A 233 20.35 6.27 -3.61
CA TYR A 233 20.23 7.71 -3.38
C TYR A 233 19.49 8.37 -4.54
N PRO A 234 18.18 8.17 -4.66
CA PRO A 234 17.37 8.85 -5.66
C PRO A 234 17.29 10.35 -5.36
N HIS A 235 16.65 11.12 -6.24
CA HIS A 235 16.29 12.51 -5.96
C HIS A 235 15.55 12.63 -4.62
N GLU A 236 15.79 13.71 -3.87
CA GLU A 236 15.26 13.90 -2.51
C GLU A 236 13.74 13.66 -2.41
N SER A 237 12.97 14.08 -3.42
CA SER A 237 11.51 13.92 -3.44
C SER A 237 11.04 12.46 -3.51
N MET A 238 11.91 11.55 -3.97
CA MET A 238 11.64 10.12 -4.13
C MET A 238 12.30 9.28 -3.02
N TYR A 239 13.06 9.90 -2.12
CA TYR A 239 13.75 9.22 -1.03
C TYR A 239 12.75 8.80 0.07
N LEU A 240 12.49 7.50 0.16
CA LEU A 240 11.53 6.90 1.09
C LEU A 240 12.23 6.26 2.30
N VAL A 241 11.47 5.96 3.36
CA VAL A 241 12.00 5.30 4.57
C VAL A 241 12.69 3.97 4.24
N GLN A 242 12.21 3.24 3.26
CA GLN A 242 12.83 1.97 2.84
C GLN A 242 14.20 2.17 2.18
N HIS A 243 14.46 3.29 1.49
CA HIS A 243 15.81 3.64 1.01
C HIS A 243 16.78 3.82 2.18
N LEU A 244 16.35 4.55 3.20
CA LEU A 244 17.14 4.76 4.40
C LEU A 244 17.40 3.46 5.15
N PHE A 245 16.40 2.61 5.30
CA PHE A 245 16.54 1.30 5.94
C PHE A 245 17.52 0.40 5.19
N GLN A 246 17.47 0.39 3.86
CA GLN A 246 18.42 -0.33 3.04
C GLN A 246 19.84 0.22 3.20
N ASN A 247 20.00 1.54 3.29
CA ASN A 247 21.31 2.19 3.50
C ASN A 247 21.85 1.85 4.90
N TRP A 248 21.05 1.89 5.95
CA TRP A 248 21.46 1.47 7.30
C TRP A 248 21.81 -0.02 7.36
N PHE A 249 21.04 -0.86 6.67
CA PHE A 249 21.36 -2.29 6.56
C PHE A 249 22.71 -2.52 5.89
N SER A 250 22.99 -1.83 4.78
CA SER A 250 24.26 -1.93 4.06
C SER A 250 25.44 -1.38 4.87
N ALA A 251 25.19 -0.39 5.74
CA ALA A 251 26.18 0.17 6.67
C ALA A 251 26.31 -0.65 7.97
N LEU A 252 25.57 -1.74 8.13
CA LEU A 252 25.47 -2.56 9.36
C LEU A 252 25.06 -1.78 10.60
N ASP A 253 24.33 -0.68 10.44
CA ASP A 253 23.76 0.14 11.51
C ASP A 253 22.42 -0.48 11.98
N ILE A 254 22.55 -1.64 12.60
CA ILE A 254 21.39 -2.48 12.96
C ILE A 254 20.56 -1.85 14.07
N GLY A 255 21.20 -1.11 15.00
CA GLY A 255 20.52 -0.44 16.10
C GLY A 255 19.53 0.62 15.59
N ARG A 256 19.97 1.55 14.72
CA ARG A 256 19.08 2.56 14.11
C ARG A 256 18.07 1.95 13.16
N LEU A 257 18.48 0.95 12.35
CA LEU A 257 17.56 0.21 11.48
C LEU A 257 16.42 -0.40 12.28
N SER A 258 16.75 -1.10 13.39
CA SER A 258 15.77 -1.76 14.25
C SER A 258 14.84 -0.76 14.93
N ALA A 259 15.36 0.35 15.46
CA ALA A 259 14.55 1.38 16.08
C ALA A 259 13.60 2.05 15.05
N GLY A 260 14.10 2.38 13.86
CA GLY A 260 13.30 2.93 12.77
C GLY A 260 12.20 1.97 12.32
N ALA A 261 12.51 0.68 12.18
CA ALA A 261 11.54 -0.35 11.80
C ALA A 261 10.43 -0.51 12.85
N VAL A 262 10.76 -0.51 14.14
CA VAL A 262 9.76 -0.57 15.23
C VAL A 262 8.88 0.68 15.23
N MET A 263 9.46 1.88 15.06
CA MET A 263 8.69 3.13 14.97
C MET A 263 7.72 3.11 13.78
N MET A 264 8.20 2.65 12.62
CA MET A 264 7.37 2.55 11.41
C MET A 264 6.25 1.52 11.61
N ALA A 265 6.52 0.35 12.18
CA ALA A 265 5.52 -0.65 12.49
C ALA A 265 4.45 -0.09 13.44
N ALA A 266 4.85 0.62 14.49
CA ALA A 266 3.92 1.26 15.43
C ALA A 266 3.06 2.33 14.74
N ALA A 267 3.65 3.17 13.88
CA ALA A 267 2.92 4.20 13.12
C ALA A 267 1.88 3.58 12.18
N LEU A 268 2.24 2.50 11.47
CA LEU A 268 1.33 1.80 10.56
C LEU A 268 0.19 1.10 11.30
N LEU A 269 0.51 0.35 12.36
CA LEU A 269 -0.51 -0.32 13.17
C LEU A 269 -1.45 0.71 13.81
N GLY A 270 -0.92 1.83 14.30
CA GLY A 270 -1.72 2.94 14.81
C GLY A 270 -2.64 3.54 13.74
N GLY A 271 -2.13 3.77 12.52
CA GLY A 271 -2.92 4.24 11.38
C GLY A 271 -4.04 3.27 11.00
N ILE A 272 -3.73 1.98 10.92
CA ILE A 272 -4.73 0.93 10.63
C ILE A 272 -5.80 0.90 11.72
N ALA A 273 -5.42 0.88 12.99
CA ALA A 273 -6.35 0.85 14.11
C ALA A 273 -7.26 2.08 14.14
N LEU A 274 -6.71 3.27 13.83
CA LEU A 274 -7.47 4.51 13.76
C LEU A 274 -8.53 4.46 12.66
N VAL A 275 -8.15 4.05 11.44
CA VAL A 275 -9.09 3.94 10.32
C VAL A 275 -10.16 2.91 10.60
N GLN A 276 -9.80 1.72 11.09
CA GLN A 276 -10.77 0.68 11.46
C GLN A 276 -11.71 1.15 12.58
N GLY A 277 -11.19 1.86 13.60
CA GLY A 277 -12.01 2.40 14.68
C GLY A 277 -13.02 3.46 14.20
N VAL A 278 -12.66 4.31 13.25
CA VAL A 278 -13.57 5.28 12.63
C VAL A 278 -14.67 4.57 11.82
N MET A 279 -14.29 3.52 11.10
CA MET A 279 -15.21 2.79 10.23
C MET A 279 -16.21 1.95 11.02
N ASN A 280 -15.78 1.24 12.06
CA ASN A 280 -16.67 0.45 12.90
C ASN A 280 -17.74 1.33 13.58
N ARG A 281 -17.35 2.53 14.07
CA ARG A 281 -18.30 3.50 14.62
C ARG A 281 -19.35 4.00 13.63
N ARG A 282 -19.08 3.95 12.32
CA ARG A 282 -20.04 4.32 11.28
C ARG A 282 -20.92 3.16 10.84
N ALA A 283 -20.44 1.93 10.96
CA ALA A 283 -21.22 0.73 10.67
C ALA A 283 -22.25 0.42 11.75
N ASP A 284 -22.00 0.89 13.00
CA ASP A 284 -22.90 0.71 14.15
C ASP A 284 -24.00 1.80 14.26
N ARG A 285 -24.01 2.77 13.34
CA ARG A 285 -25.04 3.84 13.24
C ARG A 285 -25.95 3.64 12.05
#